data_696ac21966efb1d313e736e1ad0c62af
#
_entry.id   696ac21966efb1d313e736e1ad0c62af
#
_cell.length_a   1.000
_cell.length_b   1.000
_cell.length_c   1.000
_cell.angle_alpha   90.00
_cell.angle_beta   90.00
_cell.angle_gamma   90.00
#
_symmetry.space_group_name_H-M   'P 1'
#
loop_
_entity.id
_entity.type
_entity.pdbx_description
1 polymer ?
#
loop_
_entity_poly.entity_id
_entity_poly.type
_entity_poly.pdbx_seq_one_letter_code
_entity_poly.pdbx_strand_id
1 'polypeptide(L)'
;MTAEPARAQADDDVLGPSLHRHPSGVGVVDKSVAILDALESGPATLAQLVTATGIARPTLHRLAAALTHHRLVGKDLQGRYVLGTRLAELAS
;
A
#
# COMPACT_ATOMS: atom_id res chain seq x y z
N MET A 1 22.38 10.97 -19.32
CA MET A 1 22.29 10.92 -18.65
C MET A 1 21.51 10.45 -17.65
N THR A 2 21.54 10.72 -16.77
CA THR A 2 20.96 10.16 -15.61
C THR A 2 19.63 10.76 -15.28
N ALA A 3 19.04 11.45 -16.22
CA ALA A 3 17.77 12.10 -15.97
C ALA A 3 16.67 11.11 -15.71
N GLU A 4 16.71 9.96 -16.35
CA GLU A 4 15.64 9.00 -16.14
C GLU A 4 15.61 8.40 -14.76
N PRO A 5 16.73 7.93 -14.24
CA PRO A 5 16.70 7.43 -12.87
C PRO A 5 16.25 8.49 -11.87
N ALA A 6 16.68 9.72 -12.08
CA ALA A 6 16.27 10.79 -11.18
C ALA A 6 14.78 11.05 -11.27
N ARG A 7 14.23 10.93 -12.47
CA ARG A 7 12.81 11.13 -12.64
C ARG A 7 11.99 10.06 -11.96
N ALA A 8 12.43 8.81 -12.05
CA ALA A 8 11.75 7.71 -11.37
C ALA A 8 11.78 7.94 -9.87
N GLN A 9 12.86 8.43 -9.36
CA GLN A 9 12.98 8.74 -7.95
C GLN A 9 11.99 9.82 -7.54
N ALA A 10 11.83 10.85 -8.38
CA ALA A 10 10.89 11.92 -8.08
C ALA A 10 9.46 11.40 -8.03
N ASP A 11 9.11 10.45 -8.89
CA ASP A 11 7.78 9.87 -8.84
C ASP A 11 7.54 9.14 -7.54
N ASP A 12 8.55 8.42 -7.06
CA ASP A 12 8.43 7.73 -5.79
C ASP A 12 8.28 8.73 -4.66
N ASP A 13 9.00 9.84 -4.71
CA ASP A 13 8.89 10.87 -3.68
C ASP A 13 7.47 11.41 -3.59
N VAL A 14 6.80 11.56 -4.71
CA VAL A 14 5.44 12.05 -4.73
C VAL A 14 4.48 11.08 -4.05
N LEU A 15 4.79 9.80 -4.07
CA LEU A 15 3.89 8.79 -3.54
C LEU A 15 3.97 8.60 -2.02
N GLY A 16 4.94 9.25 -1.37
CA GLY A 16 4.98 9.28 0.09
C GLY A 16 6.15 8.56 0.70
N PRO A 17 6.41 8.83 1.96
CA PRO A 17 7.63 8.32 2.62
C PRO A 17 7.68 6.82 2.75
N SER A 18 6.56 6.15 2.96
CA SER A 18 6.58 4.70 3.18
C SER A 18 7.06 3.94 1.94
N LEU A 19 6.90 4.52 0.75
CA LEU A 19 7.36 3.88 -0.48
C LEU A 19 8.85 4.01 -0.67
N HIS A 20 9.52 4.88 0.10
CA HIS A 20 10.95 5.10 -0.01
C HIS A 20 11.77 4.22 0.90
N ARG A 21 11.13 3.64 1.90
CA ARG A 21 11.89 2.92 2.93
C ARG A 21 12.59 1.71 2.39
N HIS A 22 11.90 0.94 1.56
CA HIS A 22 12.43 -0.32 1.03
C HIS A 22 12.01 -0.53 -0.41
N PRO A 23 12.43 0.37 -1.31
CA PRO A 23 11.98 0.25 -2.70
C PRO A 23 12.60 -0.98 -3.36
N SER A 24 11.78 -1.77 -4.01
CA SER A 24 12.24 -2.96 -4.70
C SER A 24 12.43 -2.74 -6.19
N GLY A 25 11.92 -1.61 -6.72
CA GLY A 25 11.90 -1.36 -8.14
C GLY A 25 10.65 -1.90 -8.83
N VAL A 26 9.78 -2.58 -8.10
CA VAL A 26 8.51 -3.08 -8.63
C VAL A 26 7.39 -2.27 -7.98
N GLY A 27 6.86 -1.29 -8.71
CA GLY A 27 5.97 -0.28 -8.14
C GLY A 27 4.72 -0.85 -7.50
N VAL A 28 4.09 -1.83 -8.16
CA VAL A 28 2.85 -2.39 -7.62
C VAL A 28 3.11 -3.17 -6.34
N VAL A 29 4.24 -3.86 -6.26
CA VAL A 29 4.60 -4.59 -5.04
C VAL A 29 4.92 -3.61 -3.93
N ASP A 30 5.71 -2.59 -4.23
CA ASP A 30 6.08 -1.58 -3.23
C ASP A 30 4.84 -0.87 -2.68
N LYS A 31 3.90 -0.51 -3.54
CA LYS A 31 2.67 0.14 -3.11
C LYS A 31 1.81 -0.81 -2.28
N SER A 32 1.74 -2.07 -2.67
CA SER A 32 0.96 -3.06 -1.92
C SER A 32 1.53 -3.26 -0.52
N VAL A 33 2.86 -3.34 -0.41
CA VAL A 33 3.51 -3.47 0.89
C VAL A 33 3.27 -2.21 1.73
N ALA A 34 3.29 -1.03 1.12
CA ALA A 34 3.01 0.20 1.84
C ALA A 34 1.62 0.19 2.46
N ILE A 35 0.63 -0.36 1.75
CA ILE A 35 -0.72 -0.49 2.29
C ILE A 35 -0.73 -1.44 3.48
N LEU A 36 -0.08 -2.60 3.35
CA LEU A 36 -0.02 -3.56 4.44
C LEU A 36 0.68 -2.98 5.66
N ASP A 37 1.78 -2.26 5.44
CA ASP A 37 2.52 -1.62 6.53
C ASP A 37 1.63 -0.60 7.25
N ALA A 38 0.86 0.16 6.50
CA ALA A 38 -0.02 1.17 7.10
C ALA A 38 -1.11 0.53 7.96
N LEU A 39 -1.53 -0.69 7.60
CA LEU A 39 -2.56 -1.40 8.35
C LEU A 39 -2.00 -2.13 9.56
N GLU A 40 -0.69 -2.19 9.70
CA GLU A 40 -0.07 -2.83 10.85
C GLU A 40 -0.47 -2.15 12.15
N SER A 41 -0.72 -0.85 12.10
CA SER A 41 -1.11 -0.07 13.29
C SER A 41 -2.57 -0.22 13.65
N GLY A 42 -3.36 -0.85 12.82
CA GLY A 42 -4.78 -1.05 13.08
C GLY A 42 -5.64 -0.69 11.88
N PRO A 43 -6.96 -0.82 12.01
CA PRO A 43 -7.87 -0.53 10.90
C PRO A 43 -7.75 0.91 10.41
N ALA A 44 -7.97 1.10 9.12
CA ALA A 44 -7.87 2.42 8.50
C ALA A 44 -8.89 2.58 7.39
N THR A 45 -9.40 3.80 7.26
CA THR A 45 -10.27 4.15 6.15
C THR A 45 -9.44 4.36 4.90
N LEU A 46 -10.11 4.42 3.75
CA LEU A 46 -9.42 4.72 2.50
C LEU A 46 -8.69 6.06 2.60
N ALA A 47 -9.34 7.08 3.16
CA ALA A 47 -8.72 8.39 3.29
C ALA A 47 -7.47 8.35 4.17
N GLN A 48 -7.52 7.58 5.25
CA GLN A 48 -6.36 7.43 6.13
C GLN A 48 -5.22 6.72 5.42
N LEU A 49 -5.53 5.73 4.59
CA LEU A 49 -4.50 5.04 3.82
C LEU A 49 -3.87 5.95 2.77
N VAL A 50 -4.67 6.78 2.12
CA VAL A 50 -4.13 7.76 1.18
C VAL A 50 -3.14 8.69 1.88
N THR A 51 -3.51 9.18 3.07
CA THR A 51 -2.62 10.05 3.84
C THR A 51 -1.36 9.31 4.28
N ALA A 52 -1.50 8.09 4.75
CA ALA A 52 -0.37 7.35 5.30
C ALA A 52 0.62 6.91 4.22
N THR A 53 0.13 6.55 3.05
CA THR A 53 0.98 5.99 1.99
C THR A 53 1.37 7.00 0.94
N GLY A 54 0.59 8.07 0.76
CA GLY A 54 0.80 8.99 -0.34
C GLY A 54 0.36 8.46 -1.70
N ILE A 55 -0.22 7.29 -1.75
CA ILE A 55 -0.70 6.70 -3.01
C ILE A 55 -1.98 7.43 -3.43
N ALA A 56 -2.09 7.76 -4.70
CA ALA A 56 -3.29 8.41 -5.23
C ALA A 56 -4.52 7.55 -4.98
N ARG A 57 -5.63 8.19 -4.62
CA ARG A 57 -6.85 7.51 -4.21
C ARG A 57 -7.32 6.43 -5.21
N PRO A 58 -7.41 6.70 -6.51
CA PRO A 58 -7.87 5.67 -7.44
C PRO A 58 -6.95 4.45 -7.48
N THR A 59 -5.65 4.67 -7.45
CA THR A 59 -4.68 3.59 -7.44
C THR A 59 -4.78 2.79 -6.17
N LEU A 60 -4.88 3.48 -5.03
CA LEU A 60 -4.99 2.80 -3.74
C LEU A 60 -6.27 1.97 -3.69
N HIS A 61 -7.39 2.52 -4.16
CA HIS A 61 -8.65 1.79 -4.17
C HIS A 61 -8.54 0.50 -4.98
N ARG A 62 -7.91 0.56 -6.16
CA ARG A 62 -7.75 -0.63 -6.99
C ARG A 62 -6.84 -1.65 -6.33
N LEU A 63 -5.74 -1.19 -5.73
CA LEU A 63 -4.81 -2.11 -5.06
C LEU A 63 -5.47 -2.75 -3.85
N ALA A 64 -6.20 -1.95 -3.07
CA ALA A 64 -6.89 -2.48 -1.90
C ALA A 64 -7.94 -3.51 -2.29
N ALA A 65 -8.65 -3.28 -3.40
CA ALA A 65 -9.63 -4.25 -3.89
C ALA A 65 -8.95 -5.55 -4.31
N ALA A 66 -7.82 -5.46 -5.00
CA ALA A 66 -7.08 -6.65 -5.41
C ALA A 66 -6.53 -7.41 -4.21
N LEU A 67 -6.00 -6.69 -3.23
CA LEU A 67 -5.49 -7.31 -2.01
C LEU A 67 -6.62 -7.98 -1.22
N THR A 68 -7.81 -7.37 -1.22
CA THR A 68 -8.98 -7.95 -0.57
C THR A 68 -9.42 -9.23 -1.29
N HIS A 69 -9.36 -9.22 -2.62
CA HIS A 69 -9.69 -10.41 -3.39
C HIS A 69 -8.84 -11.61 -2.97
N HIS A 70 -7.58 -11.38 -2.67
CA HIS A 70 -6.66 -12.44 -2.24
C HIS A 70 -6.62 -12.62 -0.72
N ARG A 71 -7.50 -11.94 -0.01
CA ARG A 71 -7.59 -12.03 1.45
C ARG A 71 -6.33 -11.57 2.18
N LEU A 72 -5.50 -10.79 1.51
CA LEU A 72 -4.36 -10.14 2.15
C LEU A 72 -4.79 -8.90 2.93
N VAL A 73 -5.92 -8.34 2.55
CA VAL A 73 -6.58 -7.24 3.21
C VAL A 73 -8.04 -7.63 3.38
N GLY A 74 -8.69 -7.12 4.39
CA GLY A 74 -10.12 -7.33 4.60
C GLY A 74 -10.77 -6.02 5.01
N LYS A 75 -12.03 -6.10 5.41
CA LYS A 75 -12.75 -4.95 5.95
C LYS A 75 -13.42 -5.34 7.26
N ASP A 76 -13.43 -4.42 8.21
CA ASP A 76 -14.13 -4.64 9.46
C ASP A 76 -15.60 -4.24 9.32
N LEU A 77 -16.33 -4.33 10.42
CA LEU A 77 -17.77 -4.05 10.38
C LEU A 77 -18.07 -2.58 10.12
N GLN A 78 -17.11 -1.69 10.36
CA GLN A 78 -17.28 -0.28 10.07
C GLN A 78 -16.82 0.08 8.65
N GLY A 79 -16.41 -0.91 7.86
CA GLY A 79 -15.95 -0.67 6.50
C GLY A 79 -14.52 -0.17 6.40
N ARG A 80 -13.76 -0.24 7.50
CA ARG A 80 -12.34 0.13 7.48
C ARG A 80 -11.52 -1.05 7.01
N TYR A 81 -10.42 -0.77 6.34
CA TYR A 81 -9.51 -1.84 5.90
C TYR A 81 -8.71 -2.37 7.06
N VAL A 82 -8.44 -3.67 7.04
CA VAL A 82 -7.64 -4.36 8.05
C VAL A 82 -6.73 -5.36 7.35
N LEU A 83 -5.72 -5.85 8.05
CA LEU A 83 -4.90 -6.94 7.52
C LEU A 83 -5.77 -8.18 7.40
N GLY A 84 -5.61 -8.91 6.30
CA GLY A 84 -6.45 -10.05 6.00
C GLY A 84 -5.95 -11.34 6.63
N THR A 85 -6.84 -12.34 6.67
CA THR A 85 -6.54 -13.62 7.30
C THR A 85 -5.49 -14.43 6.54
N ARG A 86 -5.36 -14.18 5.24
CA ARG A 86 -4.38 -14.90 4.43
C ARG A 86 -2.96 -14.69 4.93
N LEU A 87 -2.67 -13.50 5.49
CA LEU A 87 -1.33 -13.22 5.99
C LEU A 87 -0.96 -14.16 7.13
N ALA A 88 -1.89 -14.42 8.05
CA ALA A 88 -1.65 -15.36 9.13
C ALA A 88 -1.47 -16.78 8.60
N GLU A 89 -2.28 -17.17 7.62
CA GLU A 89 -2.17 -18.48 6.99
C GLU A 89 -0.80 -18.68 6.37
N LEU A 90 -0.31 -17.66 5.64
CA LEU A 90 0.98 -17.76 4.98
C LEU A 90 2.13 -17.78 5.96
N ALA A 91 1.95 -17.19 7.12
CA ALA A 91 3.00 -17.08 8.12
C ALA A 91 3.07 -18.29 9.08
N SER A 92 2.07 -19.13 9.07
CA SER A 92 2.03 -20.25 10.05
C SER A 92 2.76 -21.51 9.59
#